data_0cf805a4049474a1668f358f473d13c9
#
_entry.id   0cf805a4049474a1668f358f473d13c9
#
_cell.length_a   1.000
_cell.length_b   1.000
_cell.length_c   1.000
_cell.angle_alpha   90.00
_cell.angle_beta   90.00
_cell.angle_gamma   90.00
#
_symmetry.space_group_name_H-M   'P 1'
#
loop_
_entity.id
_entity.type
_entity.pdbx_description
1 polymer ?
#
loop_
_entity_poly.entity_id
_entity_poly.type
_entity_poly.pdbx_seq_one_letter_code
_entity_poly.pdbx_strand_id
1 'polypeptide(L)'
;MKGRRRSNSAPFLFSDDPATGAKVTDRVWEIGDSVKVVEDWEARAVTEIRQLRMRRSLRESVGSLIWPDGVHLETFSESRAAEVHALLELAYAGGGGAVDAFEEWWSSLSTDSEYSPDLCFPAYASEGAIVAIAQCWTSAFIKDLAVHPGWRRRGIGRALLLHVFHVFQERGALAVDLKVQTENPSGAVQFYKSLGMFQISD
;
A
#
# COMPACT_ATOMS: atom_id res chain seq x y z
N MET A 1 1.03 38.88 -33.23
CA MET A 1 1.57 39.42 -31.95
C MET A 1 0.97 38.60 -30.82
N LYS A 2 1.72 37.67 -30.22
CA LYS A 2 1.29 36.84 -29.09
C LYS A 2 2.12 37.21 -27.87
N GLY A 3 1.48 37.89 -26.89
CA GLY A 3 2.10 38.29 -25.64
C GLY A 3 2.28 37.08 -24.71
N ARG A 4 3.51 36.77 -24.39
CA ARG A 4 3.86 35.85 -23.30
C ARG A 4 3.64 36.55 -21.97
N ARG A 5 2.74 36.02 -21.14
CA ARG A 5 2.68 36.42 -19.73
C ARG A 5 3.85 35.74 -19.00
N ARG A 6 4.74 36.54 -18.45
CA ARG A 6 5.76 36.12 -17.48
C ARG A 6 5.09 35.98 -16.12
N SER A 7 5.15 34.81 -15.49
CA SER A 7 4.81 34.68 -14.09
C SER A 7 5.93 35.31 -13.24
N ASN A 8 5.59 36.35 -12.52
CA ASN A 8 6.46 37.03 -11.57
C ASN A 8 6.40 36.24 -10.26
N SER A 9 7.40 35.39 -10.01
CA SER A 9 7.62 34.86 -8.65
C SER A 9 8.39 35.93 -7.87
N ALA A 10 7.71 36.56 -6.90
CA ALA A 10 8.35 37.49 -5.97
C ALA A 10 9.32 36.71 -5.06
N PRO A 11 10.51 37.26 -4.76
CA PRO A 11 11.39 36.64 -3.78
C PRO A 11 10.81 36.86 -2.38
N PHE A 12 10.69 35.78 -1.61
CA PHE A 12 10.34 35.84 -0.20
C PHE A 12 11.45 36.54 0.58
N LEU A 13 11.07 37.56 1.34
CA LEU A 13 11.93 38.34 2.22
C LEU A 13 12.24 37.47 3.47
N PHE A 14 13.52 37.38 3.79
CA PHE A 14 14.00 36.83 5.06
C PHE A 14 13.63 37.78 6.20
N SER A 15 13.03 37.29 7.26
CA SER A 15 12.93 38.00 8.53
C SER A 15 13.82 37.26 9.53
N ASP A 16 14.90 37.91 9.97
CA ASP A 16 15.72 37.46 11.08
C ASP A 16 14.98 37.78 12.39
N ASP A 17 14.83 36.81 13.27
CA ASP A 17 14.37 37.05 14.64
C ASP A 17 15.50 37.62 15.49
N PRO A 18 15.41 38.89 15.95
CA PRO A 18 16.49 39.53 16.71
C PRO A 18 16.68 38.95 18.12
N ALA A 19 15.78 38.06 18.60
CA ALA A 19 15.84 37.53 19.96
C ALA A 19 16.65 36.23 20.07
N THR A 20 16.79 35.46 18.98
CA THR A 20 17.39 34.12 19.02
C THR A 20 18.56 33.93 18.06
N GLY A 21 18.78 34.84 17.11
CA GLY A 21 19.86 34.72 16.12
C GLY A 21 19.69 33.55 15.13
N ALA A 22 18.56 32.89 15.09
CA ALA A 22 18.27 31.77 14.22
C ALA A 22 17.76 32.23 12.86
N LYS A 23 18.38 31.73 11.78
CA LYS A 23 17.90 31.93 10.41
C LYS A 23 16.87 30.88 10.09
N VAL A 24 15.62 31.29 9.90
CA VAL A 24 14.54 30.40 9.44
C VAL A 24 14.56 30.37 7.91
N THR A 25 14.88 29.23 7.33
CA THR A 25 14.73 29.00 5.90
C THR A 25 13.61 28.01 5.67
N ASP A 26 12.40 28.52 5.45
CA ASP A 26 11.29 27.70 4.92
C ASP A 26 11.59 27.39 3.44
N ARG A 27 11.99 26.18 3.17
CA ARG A 27 11.96 25.62 1.82
C ARG A 27 11.12 24.39 1.83
N VAL A 28 9.92 24.50 1.29
CA VAL A 28 9.09 23.39 0.89
C VAL A 28 9.56 22.95 -0.50
N TRP A 29 10.01 21.72 -0.62
CA TRP A 29 10.29 21.09 -1.91
C TRP A 29 9.26 19.99 -2.11
N GLU A 30 8.44 20.12 -3.13
CA GLU A 30 7.64 19.03 -3.66
C GLU A 30 8.55 18.14 -4.51
N ILE A 31 8.81 16.93 -4.03
CA ILE A 31 9.40 15.86 -4.83
C ILE A 31 8.40 14.72 -4.82
N GLY A 32 7.70 14.55 -5.95
CA GLY A 32 6.83 13.44 -6.34
C GLY A 32 6.38 12.45 -5.26
N ASP A 33 5.09 12.28 -5.19
CA ASP A 33 4.26 11.17 -4.61
C ASP A 33 4.60 10.49 -3.28
N SER A 34 5.54 10.93 -2.44
CA SER A 34 5.85 10.16 -1.22
C SER A 34 6.43 10.94 -0.02
N VAL A 35 6.21 12.24 0.14
CA VAL A 35 6.73 12.97 1.32
C VAL A 35 5.64 13.79 2.00
N LYS A 36 5.21 13.38 3.20
CA LYS A 36 4.55 14.28 4.16
C LYS A 36 5.63 15.02 4.95
N VAL A 37 5.73 16.34 4.77
CA VAL A 37 6.57 17.22 5.60
C VAL A 37 5.85 17.45 6.93
N VAL A 38 6.49 17.11 8.04
CA VAL A 38 6.04 17.43 9.39
C VAL A 38 6.88 18.60 9.90
N GLU A 39 6.22 19.67 10.30
CA GLU A 39 6.82 20.86 10.92
C GLU A 39 7.38 20.51 12.30
N ASP A 40 8.64 20.09 12.35
CA ASP A 40 9.47 20.16 13.54
C ASP A 40 10.92 19.82 13.14
N TRP A 41 11.68 20.82 12.74
CA TRP A 41 12.97 20.66 12.06
C TRP A 41 14.16 20.30 12.97
N GLU A 42 14.03 20.46 14.29
CA GLU A 42 15.19 20.32 15.20
C GLU A 42 15.60 18.89 15.55
N ALA A 43 14.82 17.84 15.19
CA ALA A 43 15.15 16.48 15.62
C ALA A 43 14.64 15.33 14.75
N ARG A 44 14.22 15.55 13.52
CA ARG A 44 13.78 14.41 12.69
C ARG A 44 14.58 14.36 11.39
N ALA A 45 15.55 13.44 11.38
CA ALA A 45 16.01 12.87 10.12
C ALA A 45 14.77 12.49 9.30
N VAL A 46 14.64 13.04 8.09
CA VAL A 46 13.66 12.56 7.12
C VAL A 46 13.98 11.09 6.93
N THR A 47 13.23 10.24 7.60
CA THR A 47 13.36 8.80 7.39
C THR A 47 12.75 8.55 6.03
N GLU A 48 13.60 8.50 5.02
CA GLU A 48 13.21 8.09 3.68
C GLU A 48 12.60 6.70 3.81
N ILE A 49 11.29 6.58 3.63
CA ILE A 49 10.60 5.29 3.69
C ILE A 49 11.05 4.50 2.47
N ARG A 50 12.10 3.69 2.65
CA ARG A 50 12.59 2.82 1.60
C ARG A 50 11.60 1.72 1.35
N GLN A 51 11.17 1.61 0.11
CA GLN A 51 10.34 0.52 -0.35
C GLN A 51 11.18 -0.49 -1.13
N LEU A 52 10.86 -1.77 -0.94
CA LEU A 52 11.39 -2.86 -1.74
C LEU A 52 10.31 -3.32 -2.70
N ARG A 53 10.66 -3.44 -3.97
CA ARG A 53 9.83 -4.18 -4.92
C ARG A 53 10.17 -5.67 -4.81
N MET A 54 9.16 -6.49 -4.61
CA MET A 54 9.30 -7.93 -4.51
C MET A 54 8.48 -8.62 -5.59
N ARG A 55 9.02 -9.71 -6.11
CA ARG A 55 8.44 -10.49 -7.21
C ARG A 55 8.34 -11.96 -6.84
N ARG A 56 7.22 -12.58 -7.17
CA ARG A 56 7.06 -14.04 -7.23
C ARG A 56 6.99 -14.47 -8.71
N SER A 57 7.88 -15.35 -9.14
CA SER A 57 7.74 -16.03 -10.44
C SER A 57 6.58 -17.02 -10.39
N LEU A 58 5.71 -17.01 -11.37
CA LEU A 58 4.58 -17.93 -11.52
C LEU A 58 4.85 -19.03 -12.54
N ARG A 59 6.09 -19.14 -13.02
CA ARG A 59 6.51 -20.21 -13.94
C ARG A 59 6.61 -21.58 -13.25
N GLU A 60 6.74 -21.55 -11.93
CA GLU A 60 6.82 -22.71 -11.06
C GLU A 60 5.54 -22.88 -10.26
N SER A 61 5.34 -24.08 -9.69
CA SER A 61 4.20 -24.34 -8.81
C SER A 61 4.18 -23.34 -7.64
N VAL A 62 3.01 -22.77 -7.37
CA VAL A 62 2.80 -21.81 -6.28
C VAL A 62 2.47 -22.46 -4.93
N GLY A 63 2.39 -23.80 -4.90
CA GLY A 63 2.08 -24.57 -3.69
C GLY A 63 0.58 -24.76 -3.46
N SER A 64 0.24 -25.57 -2.47
CA SER A 64 -1.16 -25.90 -2.15
C SER A 64 -1.84 -24.77 -1.39
N LEU A 65 -3.01 -24.39 -1.84
CA LEU A 65 -3.89 -23.42 -1.17
C LEU A 65 -4.76 -24.15 -0.14
N ILE A 66 -4.60 -23.78 1.12
CA ILE A 66 -5.43 -24.29 2.23
C ILE A 66 -5.89 -23.06 3.03
N TRP A 67 -7.19 -22.89 3.14
CA TRP A 67 -7.76 -21.83 3.99
C TRP A 67 -7.84 -22.32 5.44
N PRO A 68 -7.58 -21.42 6.40
CA PRO A 68 -7.84 -21.71 7.82
C PRO A 68 -9.32 -21.98 8.07
N ASP A 69 -9.61 -22.85 9.04
CA ASP A 69 -10.98 -23.14 9.44
C ASP A 69 -11.75 -21.85 9.80
N GLY A 70 -12.99 -21.77 9.36
CA GLY A 70 -13.86 -20.65 9.62
C GLY A 70 -13.53 -19.37 8.83
N VAL A 71 -12.64 -19.44 7.83
CA VAL A 71 -12.33 -18.31 6.93
C VAL A 71 -12.61 -18.70 5.49
N HIS A 72 -13.30 -17.85 4.75
CA HIS A 72 -13.64 -18.06 3.34
C HIS A 72 -13.51 -16.76 2.55
N LEU A 73 -13.33 -16.87 1.24
CA LEU A 73 -13.42 -15.74 0.32
C LEU A 73 -14.86 -15.47 -0.08
N GLU A 74 -15.17 -14.20 -0.28
CA GLU A 74 -16.39 -13.77 -0.96
C GLU A 74 -16.04 -12.93 -2.19
N THR A 75 -16.98 -12.83 -3.11
CA THR A 75 -16.86 -11.89 -4.23
C THR A 75 -16.94 -10.46 -3.71
N PHE A 76 -15.99 -9.62 -4.13
CA PHE A 76 -16.02 -8.22 -3.76
C PHE A 76 -17.25 -7.53 -4.34
N SER A 77 -17.88 -6.70 -3.55
CA SER A 77 -18.95 -5.80 -3.94
C SER A 77 -18.59 -4.38 -3.53
N GLU A 78 -18.83 -3.42 -4.43
CA GLU A 78 -18.59 -2.00 -4.15
C GLU A 78 -19.39 -1.49 -2.93
N SER A 79 -20.57 -2.06 -2.67
CA SER A 79 -21.35 -1.76 -1.48
C SER A 79 -20.64 -2.10 -0.16
N ARG A 80 -19.60 -2.94 -0.21
CA ARG A 80 -18.77 -3.31 0.94
C ARG A 80 -17.40 -2.63 0.93
N ALA A 81 -17.16 -1.65 0.04
CA ALA A 81 -15.89 -0.93 -0.04
C ALA A 81 -15.52 -0.23 1.28
N ALA A 82 -16.52 0.29 2.02
CA ALA A 82 -16.29 0.91 3.32
C ALA A 82 -15.77 -0.08 4.38
N GLU A 83 -16.19 -1.35 4.33
CA GLU A 83 -15.67 -2.39 5.24
C GLU A 83 -14.21 -2.72 4.93
N VAL A 84 -13.87 -2.77 3.63
CA VAL A 84 -12.48 -2.99 3.19
C VAL A 84 -11.60 -1.82 3.61
N HIS A 85 -12.06 -0.59 3.42
CA HIS A 85 -11.34 0.61 3.85
C HIS A 85 -11.06 0.60 5.35
N ALA A 86 -12.08 0.36 6.19
CA ALA A 86 -11.92 0.29 7.64
C ALA A 86 -10.92 -0.81 8.07
N LEU A 87 -10.91 -1.96 7.37
CA LEU A 87 -9.91 -3.00 7.59
C LEU A 87 -8.50 -2.52 7.26
N LEU A 88 -8.31 -1.79 6.15
CA LEU A 88 -7.00 -1.24 5.76
C LEU A 88 -6.50 -0.23 6.78
N GLU A 89 -7.35 0.72 7.22
CA GLU A 89 -7.01 1.69 8.28
C GLU A 89 -6.54 0.97 9.54
N LEU A 90 -7.31 -0.02 10.00
CA LEU A 90 -6.98 -0.80 11.20
C LEU A 90 -5.68 -1.59 11.03
N ALA A 91 -5.47 -2.19 9.86
CA ALA A 91 -4.30 -3.02 9.60
C ALA A 91 -3.01 -2.19 9.53
N TYR A 92 -3.09 -0.95 9.04
CA TYR A 92 -1.97 -0.04 8.85
C TYR A 92 -1.77 0.95 10.01
N ALA A 93 -2.67 1.01 10.99
CA ALA A 93 -2.54 1.87 12.16
C ALA A 93 -1.22 1.68 12.94
N GLY A 94 -0.64 0.48 12.89
CA GLY A 94 0.67 0.15 13.50
C GLY A 94 1.89 0.39 12.59
N GLY A 95 1.72 1.04 11.45
CA GLY A 95 2.76 1.24 10.43
C GLY A 95 2.71 0.20 9.31
N GLY A 96 3.50 0.42 8.27
CA GLY A 96 3.59 -0.47 7.09
C GLY A 96 2.75 -0.01 5.90
N GLY A 97 1.97 1.04 6.05
CA GLY A 97 1.16 1.67 5.02
C GLY A 97 0.40 2.86 5.57
N ALA A 98 -0.28 3.58 4.68
CA ALA A 98 -1.23 4.63 5.00
C ALA A 98 -2.43 4.50 4.04
N VAL A 99 -3.60 4.91 4.48
CA VAL A 99 -4.83 4.92 3.70
C VAL A 99 -5.41 6.32 3.80
N ASP A 100 -5.79 6.89 2.67
CA ASP A 100 -6.46 8.19 2.62
C ASP A 100 -7.90 8.06 3.14
N ALA A 101 -8.60 9.18 3.36
CA ALA A 101 -10.01 9.16 3.71
C ALA A 101 -10.83 8.36 2.68
N PHE A 102 -11.96 7.77 3.12
CA PHE A 102 -12.72 6.81 2.31
C PHE A 102 -13.03 7.34 0.89
N GLU A 103 -13.52 8.55 0.79
CA GLU A 103 -13.93 9.15 -0.49
C GLU A 103 -12.74 9.31 -1.45
N GLU A 104 -11.59 9.73 -0.94
CA GLU A 104 -10.36 9.90 -1.72
C GLU A 104 -9.80 8.55 -2.13
N TRP A 105 -9.71 7.61 -1.18
CA TRP A 105 -9.26 6.25 -1.43
C TRP A 105 -10.15 5.56 -2.47
N TRP A 106 -11.48 5.62 -2.30
CA TRP A 106 -12.42 4.95 -3.21
C TRP A 106 -12.41 5.58 -4.60
N SER A 107 -12.39 6.91 -4.68
CA SER A 107 -12.29 7.62 -5.95
C SER A 107 -11.02 7.27 -6.70
N SER A 108 -9.87 7.30 -6.00
CA SER A 108 -8.58 6.94 -6.58
C SER A 108 -8.55 5.49 -7.06
N LEU A 109 -9.12 4.57 -6.26
CA LEU A 109 -9.17 3.15 -6.58
C LEU A 109 -10.09 2.87 -7.77
N SER A 110 -11.36 3.30 -7.69
CA SER A 110 -12.41 2.92 -8.64
C SER A 110 -12.24 3.55 -10.02
N THR A 111 -11.48 4.64 -10.12
CA THR A 111 -11.18 5.31 -11.41
C THR A 111 -9.85 4.89 -12.02
N ASP A 112 -9.05 4.08 -11.33
CA ASP A 112 -7.78 3.59 -11.87
C ASP A 112 -8.03 2.59 -13.00
N SER A 113 -7.29 2.74 -14.09
CA SER A 113 -7.41 1.89 -15.29
C SER A 113 -7.04 0.43 -15.05
N GLU A 114 -6.29 0.15 -13.99
CA GLU A 114 -5.91 -1.21 -13.58
C GLU A 114 -6.86 -1.82 -12.55
N TYR A 115 -7.85 -1.06 -12.09
CA TYR A 115 -8.84 -1.57 -11.15
C TYR A 115 -9.75 -2.60 -11.80
N SER A 116 -9.96 -3.70 -11.07
CA SER A 116 -10.99 -4.69 -11.40
C SER A 116 -11.57 -5.25 -10.09
N PRO A 117 -12.89 -5.22 -9.89
CA PRO A 117 -13.52 -5.82 -8.71
C PRO A 117 -13.21 -7.32 -8.57
N ASP A 118 -13.02 -8.04 -9.68
CA ASP A 118 -12.64 -9.46 -9.70
C ASP A 118 -11.21 -9.73 -9.19
N LEU A 119 -10.43 -8.68 -8.97
CA LEU A 119 -9.07 -8.75 -8.40
C LEU A 119 -8.99 -8.18 -6.98
N CYS A 120 -10.15 -7.98 -6.36
CA CYS A 120 -10.30 -7.67 -4.95
C CYS A 120 -10.78 -8.93 -4.23
N PHE A 121 -10.00 -9.46 -3.32
CA PHE A 121 -10.22 -10.75 -2.64
C PHE A 121 -10.47 -10.54 -1.13
N PRO A 122 -11.67 -10.13 -0.70
CA PRO A 122 -12.00 -10.04 0.70
C PRO A 122 -12.21 -11.43 1.30
N ALA A 123 -11.62 -11.66 2.45
CA ALA A 123 -11.82 -12.87 3.24
C ALA A 123 -12.62 -12.56 4.50
N TYR A 124 -13.57 -13.42 4.79
CA TYR A 124 -14.52 -13.27 5.88
C TYR A 124 -14.42 -14.43 6.86
N ALA A 125 -14.66 -14.15 8.12
CA ALA A 125 -14.91 -15.15 9.13
C ALA A 125 -16.34 -15.69 9.03
N SER A 126 -16.61 -16.86 9.59
CA SER A 126 -17.94 -17.51 9.55
C SER A 126 -19.07 -16.63 10.08
N GLU A 127 -18.79 -15.72 11.00
CA GLU A 127 -19.73 -14.73 11.53
C GLU A 127 -19.95 -13.52 10.60
N GLY A 128 -19.34 -13.50 9.43
CA GLY A 128 -19.51 -12.48 8.41
C GLY A 128 -18.65 -11.22 8.57
N ALA A 129 -17.73 -11.20 9.54
CA ALA A 129 -16.78 -10.11 9.68
C ALA A 129 -15.65 -10.21 8.64
N ILE A 130 -15.26 -9.09 8.02
CA ILE A 130 -14.09 -9.05 7.15
C ILE A 130 -12.82 -9.20 7.98
N VAL A 131 -11.95 -10.13 7.59
CA VAL A 131 -10.71 -10.45 8.34
C VAL A 131 -9.45 -10.26 7.52
N ALA A 132 -9.54 -10.22 6.20
CA ALA A 132 -8.41 -9.92 5.34
C ALA A 132 -8.87 -9.41 3.97
N ILE A 133 -7.97 -8.76 3.26
CA ILE A 133 -8.14 -8.30 1.89
C ILE A 133 -6.82 -8.42 1.12
N ALA A 134 -6.87 -8.87 -0.12
CA ALA A 134 -5.88 -8.58 -1.12
C ALA A 134 -6.54 -7.81 -2.26
N GLN A 135 -5.96 -6.69 -2.62
CA GLN A 135 -6.36 -5.89 -3.75
C GLN A 135 -5.23 -5.86 -4.77
N CYS A 136 -5.56 -6.19 -6.01
CA CYS A 136 -4.57 -6.33 -7.06
C CYS A 136 -4.95 -5.52 -8.30
N TRP A 137 -3.93 -5.08 -9.02
CA TRP A 137 -4.05 -4.46 -10.33
C TRP A 137 -4.05 -5.51 -11.46
N THR A 138 -4.64 -5.18 -12.57
CA THR A 138 -4.66 -6.03 -13.78
C THR A 138 -3.26 -6.36 -14.31
N SER A 139 -2.25 -5.53 -14.00
CA SER A 139 -0.83 -5.76 -14.30
C SER A 139 -0.16 -6.85 -13.46
N ALA A 140 -0.92 -7.61 -12.65
CA ALA A 140 -0.41 -8.59 -11.69
C ALA A 140 0.43 -7.94 -10.57
N PHE A 141 0.01 -6.79 -10.10
CA PHE A 141 0.60 -6.11 -8.96
C PHE A 141 -0.35 -6.12 -7.76
N ILE A 142 0.15 -6.55 -6.60
CA ILE A 142 -0.61 -6.50 -5.34
C ILE A 142 -0.46 -5.10 -4.77
N LYS A 143 -1.53 -4.31 -4.81
CA LYS A 143 -1.60 -2.96 -4.27
C LYS A 143 -1.68 -2.98 -2.75
N ASP A 144 -2.62 -3.77 -2.21
CA ASP A 144 -2.84 -3.92 -0.78
C ASP A 144 -2.94 -5.40 -0.39
N LEU A 145 -2.33 -5.75 0.73
CA LEU A 145 -2.50 -7.05 1.39
C LEU A 145 -2.58 -6.82 2.89
N ALA A 146 -3.76 -6.94 3.44
CA ALA A 146 -4.02 -6.67 4.85
C ALA A 146 -4.72 -7.82 5.55
N VAL A 147 -4.34 -8.06 6.81
CA VAL A 147 -5.02 -8.99 7.73
C VAL A 147 -5.34 -8.24 9.01
N HIS A 148 -6.60 -8.33 9.44
CA HIS A 148 -7.08 -7.76 10.69
C HIS A 148 -6.14 -8.13 11.84
N PRO A 149 -5.70 -7.20 12.70
CA PRO A 149 -4.72 -7.47 13.74
C PRO A 149 -5.06 -8.66 14.63
N GLY A 150 -6.32 -8.79 15.06
CA GLY A 150 -6.81 -9.91 15.87
C GLY A 150 -6.87 -11.27 15.17
N TRP A 151 -6.66 -11.29 13.84
CA TRP A 151 -6.69 -12.51 13.02
C TRP A 151 -5.33 -12.88 12.43
N ARG A 152 -4.28 -12.12 12.74
CA ARG A 152 -2.89 -12.41 12.31
C ARG A 152 -2.39 -13.72 12.90
N ARG A 153 -1.36 -14.30 12.27
CA ARG A 153 -0.66 -15.54 12.69
C ARG A 153 -1.53 -16.81 12.65
N ARG A 154 -2.67 -16.77 11.97
CA ARG A 154 -3.58 -17.91 11.74
C ARG A 154 -3.49 -18.50 10.33
N GLY A 155 -2.50 -18.10 9.52
CA GLY A 155 -2.34 -18.60 8.15
C GLY A 155 -3.13 -17.85 7.08
N ILE A 156 -4.00 -16.90 7.43
CA ILE A 156 -4.91 -16.18 6.51
C ILE A 156 -4.12 -15.44 5.42
N GLY A 157 -3.11 -14.65 5.79
CA GLY A 157 -2.29 -13.93 4.82
C GLY A 157 -1.57 -14.85 3.85
N ARG A 158 -1.14 -16.05 4.32
CA ARG A 158 -0.55 -17.08 3.45
C ARG A 158 -1.57 -17.60 2.44
N ALA A 159 -2.74 -17.99 2.89
CA ALA A 159 -3.80 -18.51 2.04
C ALA A 159 -4.22 -17.47 1.00
N LEU A 160 -4.39 -16.21 1.43
CA LEU A 160 -4.77 -15.11 0.55
C LEU A 160 -3.71 -14.84 -0.52
N LEU A 161 -2.42 -14.80 -0.15
CA LEU A 161 -1.35 -14.58 -1.11
C LEU A 161 -1.19 -15.73 -2.10
N LEU A 162 -1.35 -16.98 -1.64
CA LEU A 162 -1.36 -18.15 -2.52
C LEU A 162 -2.56 -18.11 -3.48
N HIS A 163 -3.74 -17.67 -3.01
CA HIS A 163 -4.90 -17.47 -3.87
C HIS A 163 -4.61 -16.46 -4.98
N VAL A 164 -4.03 -15.31 -4.65
CA VAL A 164 -3.60 -14.30 -5.63
C VAL A 164 -2.65 -14.92 -6.67
N PHE A 165 -1.66 -15.70 -6.22
CA PHE A 165 -0.71 -16.34 -7.14
C PHE A 165 -1.41 -17.32 -8.08
N HIS A 166 -2.35 -18.14 -7.60
CA HIS A 166 -3.13 -19.05 -8.45
C HIS A 166 -3.96 -18.28 -9.48
N VAL A 167 -4.70 -17.25 -9.05
CA VAL A 167 -5.51 -16.45 -9.95
C VAL A 167 -4.67 -15.83 -11.08
N PHE A 168 -3.51 -15.26 -10.75
CA PHE A 168 -2.65 -14.67 -11.79
C PHE A 168 -1.94 -15.73 -12.66
N GLN A 169 -1.60 -16.89 -12.10
CA GLN A 169 -1.07 -18.01 -12.88
C GLN A 169 -2.10 -18.51 -13.89
N GLU A 170 -3.36 -18.69 -13.50
CA GLU A 170 -4.48 -19.05 -14.37
C GLU A 170 -4.77 -18.01 -15.45
N ARG A 171 -4.55 -16.73 -15.14
CA ARG A 171 -4.63 -15.62 -16.11
C ARG A 171 -3.40 -15.55 -17.04
N GLY A 172 -2.41 -16.43 -16.89
CA GLY A 172 -1.22 -16.49 -17.74
C GLY A 172 -0.14 -15.46 -17.37
N ALA A 173 -0.22 -14.81 -16.22
CA ALA A 173 0.84 -13.92 -15.77
C ALA A 173 2.11 -14.72 -15.45
N LEU A 174 3.27 -14.16 -15.81
CA LEU A 174 4.58 -14.81 -15.55
C LEU A 174 5.12 -14.53 -14.16
N ALA A 175 4.63 -13.48 -13.52
CA ALA A 175 5.04 -13.07 -12.18
C ALA A 175 3.97 -12.20 -11.52
N VAL A 176 4.03 -12.10 -10.18
CA VAL A 176 3.26 -11.14 -9.37
C VAL A 176 4.25 -10.29 -8.58
N ASP A 177 4.02 -8.99 -8.56
CA ASP A 177 4.85 -8.01 -7.87
C ASP A 177 4.07 -7.34 -6.73
N LEU A 178 4.81 -6.79 -5.78
CA LEU A 178 4.32 -5.85 -4.76
C LEU A 178 5.44 -4.90 -4.33
N LYS A 179 5.06 -3.83 -3.63
CA LYS A 179 5.99 -2.97 -2.89
C LYS A 179 5.75 -3.11 -1.39
N VAL A 180 6.82 -3.10 -0.62
CA VAL A 180 6.78 -3.21 0.84
C VAL A 180 7.83 -2.30 1.48
N GLN A 181 7.48 -1.65 2.59
CA GLN A 181 8.44 -0.85 3.34
C GLN A 181 9.54 -1.74 3.92
N THR A 182 10.80 -1.32 3.80
CA THR A 182 11.97 -2.06 4.27
C THR A 182 11.91 -2.34 5.77
N GLU A 183 11.46 -1.35 6.55
CA GLU A 183 11.33 -1.40 8.01
C GLU A 183 9.88 -1.65 8.45
N ASN A 184 9.19 -2.56 7.76
CA ASN A 184 7.83 -2.90 8.10
C ASN A 184 7.77 -3.65 9.44
N PRO A 185 7.11 -3.10 10.48
CA PRO A 185 7.09 -3.67 11.83
C PRO A 185 6.35 -5.01 11.91
N SER A 186 5.51 -5.33 10.93
CA SER A 186 4.78 -6.60 10.87
C SER A 186 5.62 -7.80 10.43
N GLY A 187 6.87 -7.59 9.98
CA GLY A 187 7.71 -8.64 9.41
C GLY A 187 7.30 -9.04 7.99
N ALA A 188 6.63 -8.17 7.25
CA ALA A 188 6.07 -8.44 5.93
C ALA A 188 7.13 -8.91 4.92
N VAL A 189 8.34 -8.34 4.92
CA VAL A 189 9.43 -8.74 4.02
C VAL A 189 9.78 -10.22 4.21
N GLN A 190 9.92 -10.69 5.46
CA GLN A 190 10.23 -12.10 5.74
C GLN A 190 9.06 -13.01 5.39
N PHE A 191 7.83 -12.55 5.62
CA PHE A 191 6.63 -13.25 5.22
C PHE A 191 6.59 -13.47 3.71
N TYR A 192 6.81 -12.45 2.89
CA TYR A 192 6.85 -12.57 1.44
C TYR A 192 7.98 -13.49 0.96
N LYS A 193 9.18 -13.37 1.54
CA LYS A 193 10.29 -14.27 1.25
C LYS A 193 9.96 -15.74 1.53
N SER A 194 9.23 -16.03 2.62
CA SER A 194 8.80 -17.39 2.98
C SER A 194 7.85 -18.01 1.95
N LEU A 195 7.23 -17.20 1.10
CA LEU A 195 6.34 -17.60 0.00
C LEU A 195 7.03 -17.52 -1.37
N GLY A 196 8.37 -17.43 -1.38
CA GLY A 196 9.18 -17.47 -2.58
C GLY A 196 9.21 -16.14 -3.36
N MET A 197 8.81 -15.03 -2.73
CA MET A 197 9.07 -13.72 -3.31
C MET A 197 10.52 -13.30 -3.07
N PHE A 198 11.11 -12.64 -4.04
CA PHE A 198 12.46 -12.10 -3.98
C PHE A 198 12.48 -10.64 -4.38
N GLN A 199 13.46 -9.91 -3.90
CA GLN A 199 13.65 -8.51 -4.23
C GLN A 199 14.12 -8.37 -5.69
N ILE A 200 13.54 -7.38 -6.37
CA ILE A 200 14.00 -6.93 -7.68
C ILE A 200 14.36 -5.45 -7.61
N SER A 201 15.23 -5.00 -8.53
CA SER A 201 15.46 -3.56 -8.76
C SER A 201 14.30 -2.99 -9.57
N ASP A 202 13.93 -1.74 -9.28
CA ASP A 202 12.97 -0.97 -10.09
C ASP A 202 13.55 -0.66 -11.47
#